data_ee2298b9609ece0f7f9a7376298d1dc3
#
_entry.id   ee2298b9609ece0f7f9a7376298d1dc3
#
_cell.length_a   1.000
_cell.length_b   1.000
_cell.length_c   1.000
_cell.angle_alpha   90.00
_cell.angle_beta   90.00
_cell.angle_gamma   90.00
#
_symmetry.space_group_name_H-M   'P 1'
#
loop_
_entity.id
_entity.type
_entity.pdbx_description
1 polymer ?
#
loop_
_entity_poly.entity_id
_entity_poly.type
_entity_poly.pdbx_seq_one_letter_code
_entity_poly.pdbx_strand_id
1 'polypeptide(L)'
;MRKISLLLLVSVVAFTACTQNYKKGEEGMQYKIIASGKGDTVKVGQFMEIHFTSILSGGGKKDSVLSSTREQGAPQIVPFDSANLPPAYFKIFKQLKKGDSVSTKTLVDSLFKKQPEQMPPFMKKGQFIYTNIKLVNIYKTQEEADKARQAGMAAAEAAAKIKADALVKEDDKTLAAYLAKNNIKATKSEKGTYVQIIQAGTGAMLDTNVVVKIWYTGKTLDGKIFDSNTDPAKGKMDPLTVNLTNDMSIGNGVITGMVEGLKMMQKGTKGKMYIPSGLAYGARGAGADIPPNANLIFEVEVMDIMSKEQAKADALVQQKKMMEQQKAMQAQQEIAQKRYMDSLQKADPKKAAELKMQMEQQMQQQMQQQQGGR
;
A
#
# COMPACT_ATOMS: atom_id res chain seq x y z
N MET A 1 32.92 -32.24 -42.99
CA MET A 1 32.33 -31.78 -41.71
C MET A 1 32.72 -30.31 -41.48
N ARG A 2 31.89 -29.38 -41.91
CA ARG A 2 32.16 -27.95 -41.79
C ARG A 2 31.57 -27.44 -40.47
N LYS A 3 32.42 -26.96 -39.56
CA LYS A 3 32.03 -26.31 -38.34
C LYS A 3 31.60 -24.86 -38.66
N ILE A 4 30.33 -24.54 -38.51
CA ILE A 4 29.78 -23.20 -38.59
C ILE A 4 29.93 -22.60 -37.19
N SER A 5 30.89 -21.69 -37.03
CA SER A 5 31.01 -20.86 -35.84
C SER A 5 30.00 -19.73 -35.92
N LEU A 6 28.98 -19.76 -35.08
CA LEU A 6 28.00 -18.72 -34.90
C LEU A 6 28.64 -17.58 -34.08
N LEU A 7 29.09 -16.53 -34.72
CA LEU A 7 29.53 -15.31 -34.04
C LEU A 7 28.29 -14.60 -33.50
N LEU A 8 28.12 -14.63 -32.21
CA LEU A 8 27.14 -13.80 -31.50
C LEU A 8 27.67 -12.35 -31.51
N LEU A 9 27.09 -11.54 -32.38
CA LEU A 9 27.33 -10.08 -32.39
C LEU A 9 26.58 -9.49 -31.20
N VAL A 10 27.26 -9.34 -30.06
CA VAL A 10 26.78 -8.52 -28.94
C VAL A 10 26.84 -7.06 -29.39
N SER A 11 25.73 -6.52 -29.85
CA SER A 11 25.57 -5.10 -30.06
C SER A 11 25.57 -4.40 -28.71
N VAL A 12 26.75 -3.96 -28.28
CA VAL A 12 26.88 -2.98 -27.19
C VAL A 12 26.26 -1.67 -27.73
N VAL A 13 25.00 -1.45 -27.39
CA VAL A 13 24.38 -0.14 -27.50
C VAL A 13 25.10 0.76 -26.50
N ALA A 14 26.11 1.46 -26.97
CA ALA A 14 26.74 2.54 -26.24
C ALA A 14 25.64 3.59 -25.97
N PHE A 15 25.06 3.59 -24.76
CA PHE A 15 24.36 4.74 -24.25
C PHE A 15 25.37 5.87 -24.15
N THR A 16 25.48 6.69 -25.21
CA THR A 16 26.04 8.03 -25.09
C THR A 16 25.14 8.78 -24.11
N ALA A 17 25.44 8.66 -22.84
CA ALA A 17 24.84 9.46 -21.78
C ALA A 17 25.23 10.92 -22.12
N CYS A 18 24.32 11.66 -22.75
CA CYS A 18 24.37 13.12 -22.75
C CYS A 18 24.47 13.52 -21.28
N THR A 19 25.66 13.99 -20.88
CA THR A 19 25.92 14.58 -19.56
C THR A 19 25.23 15.95 -19.48
N GLN A 20 23.90 15.94 -19.53
CA GLN A 20 23.12 17.12 -19.15
C GLN A 20 23.28 17.33 -17.65
N ASN A 21 23.97 18.39 -17.27
CA ASN A 21 24.15 18.77 -15.89
C ASN A 21 22.79 19.05 -15.24
N TYR A 22 22.61 18.63 -14.00
CA TYR A 22 21.46 19.00 -13.19
C TYR A 22 21.42 20.53 -13.00
N LYS A 23 20.26 21.14 -13.25
CA LYS A 23 19.98 22.54 -12.94
C LYS A 23 19.57 22.66 -11.47
N LYS A 24 19.87 23.77 -10.83
CA LYS A 24 19.35 24.08 -9.49
C LYS A 24 17.86 24.44 -9.59
N GLY A 25 17.05 23.77 -8.80
CA GLY A 25 15.65 24.07 -8.57
C GLY A 25 15.44 24.75 -7.20
N GLU A 26 14.19 24.81 -6.76
CA GLU A 26 13.82 25.35 -5.45
C GLU A 26 14.07 24.32 -4.32
N GLU A 27 14.13 24.77 -3.08
CA GLU A 27 14.25 23.96 -1.86
C GLU A 27 15.40 22.94 -1.86
N GLY A 28 16.50 23.27 -2.56
CA GLY A 28 17.68 22.39 -2.66
C GLY A 28 17.53 21.22 -3.64
N MET A 29 16.42 21.15 -4.37
CA MET A 29 16.23 20.18 -5.44
C MET A 29 17.13 20.52 -6.62
N GLN A 30 17.66 19.50 -7.26
CA GLN A 30 18.32 19.57 -8.55
C GLN A 30 17.48 18.79 -9.58
N TYR A 31 17.41 19.25 -10.81
CA TYR A 31 16.63 18.57 -11.84
C TYR A 31 17.28 18.63 -13.21
N LYS A 32 16.94 17.68 -14.06
CA LYS A 32 17.22 17.69 -15.50
C LYS A 32 16.01 17.25 -16.29
N ILE A 33 15.69 17.97 -17.35
CA ILE A 33 14.62 17.60 -18.29
C ILE A 33 15.27 16.85 -19.45
N ILE A 34 14.73 15.69 -19.78
CA ILE A 34 15.11 14.89 -20.95
C ILE A 34 13.98 15.11 -21.95
N ALA A 35 14.22 16.07 -22.85
CA ALA A 35 13.27 16.46 -23.89
C ALA A 35 13.19 15.38 -24.97
N SER A 36 12.03 14.76 -25.09
CA SER A 36 11.69 13.81 -26.17
C SER A 36 10.25 14.02 -26.63
N GLY A 37 9.55 14.95 -25.97
CA GLY A 37 8.15 15.26 -26.16
C GLY A 37 7.91 16.14 -27.39
N LYS A 38 6.67 16.08 -27.89
CA LYS A 38 6.17 16.86 -28.99
C LYS A 38 4.92 17.64 -28.56
N GLY A 39 4.59 18.70 -29.32
CA GLY A 39 3.41 19.51 -29.06
C GLY A 39 3.61 20.60 -28.02
N ASP A 40 2.52 21.08 -27.45
CA ASP A 40 2.50 22.16 -26.46
C ASP A 40 2.94 21.66 -25.08
N THR A 41 3.42 22.60 -24.27
CA THR A 41 3.64 22.36 -22.84
C THR A 41 2.32 22.24 -22.10
N VAL A 42 2.35 21.55 -20.94
CA VAL A 42 1.18 21.47 -20.07
C VAL A 42 0.73 22.85 -19.58
N LYS A 43 -0.57 23.10 -19.55
CA LYS A 43 -1.19 24.38 -19.15
C LYS A 43 -1.97 24.20 -17.84
N VAL A 44 -2.04 25.25 -17.03
CA VAL A 44 -2.84 25.27 -15.79
C VAL A 44 -4.28 24.90 -16.10
N GLY A 45 -4.88 24.06 -15.26
CA GLY A 45 -6.24 23.51 -15.44
C GLY A 45 -6.30 22.22 -16.25
N GLN A 46 -5.19 21.78 -16.83
CA GLN A 46 -5.08 20.46 -17.48
C GLN A 46 -4.66 19.37 -16.49
N PHE A 47 -4.68 18.13 -16.94
CA PHE A 47 -4.31 16.96 -16.15
C PHE A 47 -3.14 16.24 -16.79
N MET A 48 -2.14 15.88 -15.98
CA MET A 48 -0.95 15.16 -16.40
C MET A 48 -1.07 13.69 -16.03
N GLU A 49 -0.89 12.82 -17.01
CA GLU A 49 -0.66 11.39 -16.78
C GLU A 49 0.83 11.15 -16.67
N ILE A 50 1.28 10.67 -15.53
CA ILE A 50 2.69 10.48 -15.25
C ILE A 50 3.01 9.06 -14.76
N HIS A 51 4.14 8.53 -15.20
CA HIS A 51 4.84 7.48 -14.47
C HIS A 51 5.99 8.09 -13.69
N PHE A 52 6.18 7.63 -12.46
CA PHE A 52 7.35 7.98 -11.69
C PHE A 52 7.93 6.79 -10.93
N THR A 53 9.22 6.92 -10.59
CA THR A 53 9.92 6.03 -9.66
C THR A 53 10.80 6.89 -8.78
N SER A 54 10.59 6.77 -7.46
CA SER A 54 11.42 7.42 -6.43
C SER A 54 12.34 6.41 -5.78
N ILE A 55 13.62 6.74 -5.73
CA ILE A 55 14.70 5.85 -5.28
C ILE A 55 15.50 6.59 -4.21
N LEU A 56 15.66 5.96 -3.04
CA LEU A 56 16.60 6.41 -2.02
C LEU A 56 17.99 5.87 -2.32
N SER A 57 18.99 6.75 -2.41
CA SER A 57 20.38 6.31 -2.60
C SER A 57 20.87 5.49 -1.41
N GLY A 58 21.59 4.40 -1.69
CA GLY A 58 22.02 3.44 -0.66
C GLY A 58 23.11 3.93 0.29
N GLY A 59 23.72 5.11 0.04
CA GLY A 59 24.80 5.63 0.90
C GLY A 59 25.95 4.62 1.07
N GLY A 60 26.38 3.98 0.00
CA GLY A 60 27.35 2.87 0.01
C GLY A 60 26.75 1.46 0.04
N LYS A 61 25.41 1.35 0.10
CA LYS A 61 24.63 0.12 -0.04
C LYS A 61 23.81 0.15 -1.33
N LYS A 62 23.07 -0.93 -1.59
CA LYS A 62 22.13 -1.00 -2.72
C LYS A 62 21.02 0.05 -2.56
N ASP A 63 20.67 0.74 -3.65
CA ASP A 63 19.57 1.69 -3.71
C ASP A 63 18.24 1.01 -3.40
N SER A 64 17.32 1.75 -2.77
CA SER A 64 15.99 1.26 -2.40
C SER A 64 14.91 2.03 -3.15
N VAL A 65 13.98 1.32 -3.81
CA VAL A 65 12.79 1.92 -4.42
C VAL A 65 11.82 2.31 -3.31
N LEU A 66 11.52 3.60 -3.19
CA LEU A 66 10.54 4.13 -2.23
C LEU A 66 9.12 4.04 -2.76
N SER A 67 8.93 4.33 -4.04
CA SER A 67 7.64 4.29 -4.71
C SER A 67 7.82 4.21 -6.22
N SER A 68 6.95 3.47 -6.90
CA SER A 68 6.94 3.34 -8.36
C SER A 68 5.54 3.08 -8.87
N THR A 69 5.05 3.97 -9.75
CA THR A 69 3.77 3.76 -10.44
C THR A 69 3.81 2.57 -11.39
N ARG A 70 5.00 2.19 -11.88
CA ARG A 70 5.16 0.99 -12.73
C ARG A 70 5.00 -0.29 -11.94
N GLU A 71 5.45 -0.32 -10.69
CA GLU A 71 5.24 -1.44 -9.78
C GLU A 71 3.78 -1.49 -9.27
N GLN A 72 3.13 -0.33 -9.17
CA GLN A 72 1.70 -0.22 -8.84
C GLN A 72 0.80 -0.63 -10.02
N GLY A 73 1.34 -0.68 -11.24
CA GLY A 73 0.65 -1.17 -12.43
C GLY A 73 -0.10 -0.10 -13.25
N ALA A 74 -0.23 1.13 -12.74
CA ALA A 74 -0.92 2.21 -13.45
C ALA A 74 -0.20 3.56 -13.29
N PRO A 75 -0.26 4.45 -14.32
CA PRO A 75 0.17 5.83 -14.18
C PRO A 75 -0.71 6.61 -13.21
N GLN A 76 -0.17 7.66 -12.61
CA GLN A 76 -0.96 8.62 -11.89
C GLN A 76 -1.45 9.73 -12.81
N ILE A 77 -2.70 10.17 -12.60
CA ILE A 77 -3.27 11.34 -13.27
C ILE A 77 -3.47 12.43 -12.22
N VAL A 78 -2.72 13.50 -12.36
CA VAL A 78 -2.68 14.62 -11.42
C VAL A 78 -3.10 15.92 -12.09
N PRO A 79 -3.90 16.78 -11.42
CA PRO A 79 -4.22 18.09 -11.95
C PRO A 79 -2.96 18.96 -11.98
N PHE A 80 -2.80 19.76 -13.03
CA PHE A 80 -1.70 20.71 -13.14
C PHE A 80 -2.15 22.09 -12.67
N ASP A 81 -2.01 22.33 -11.39
CA ASP A 81 -2.22 23.63 -10.75
C ASP A 81 -1.27 23.81 -9.55
N SER A 82 -1.14 25.05 -9.09
CA SER A 82 -0.24 25.40 -8.00
C SER A 82 -0.73 25.01 -6.60
N ALA A 83 -2.02 24.65 -6.46
CA ALA A 83 -2.59 24.19 -5.19
C ALA A 83 -2.28 22.71 -4.94
N ASN A 84 -2.21 21.92 -6.01
CA ASN A 84 -2.01 20.47 -5.95
C ASN A 84 -0.54 20.02 -6.11
N LEU A 85 0.35 20.91 -6.55
CA LEU A 85 1.76 20.58 -6.79
C LEU A 85 2.69 21.42 -5.92
N PRO A 86 3.73 20.83 -5.32
CA PRO A 86 4.78 21.60 -4.67
C PRO A 86 5.38 22.63 -5.65
N PRO A 87 5.71 23.86 -5.19
CA PRO A 87 6.17 24.95 -6.07
C PRO A 87 7.32 24.55 -6.98
N ALA A 88 8.29 23.78 -6.47
CA ALA A 88 9.43 23.28 -7.24
C ALA A 88 9.00 22.42 -8.43
N TYR A 89 8.07 21.47 -8.22
CA TYR A 89 7.56 20.61 -9.28
C TYR A 89 6.66 21.38 -10.25
N PHE A 90 5.85 22.30 -9.78
CA PHE A 90 5.01 23.13 -10.63
C PHE A 90 5.81 23.91 -11.68
N LYS A 91 6.91 24.56 -11.26
CA LYS A 91 7.84 25.28 -12.16
C LYS A 91 8.51 24.36 -13.18
N ILE A 92 8.87 23.16 -12.79
CA ILE A 92 9.48 22.18 -13.67
C ILE A 92 8.46 21.68 -14.70
N PHE A 93 7.28 21.26 -14.24
CA PHE A 93 6.27 20.64 -15.09
C PHE A 93 5.69 21.59 -16.11
N LYS A 94 5.61 22.91 -15.82
CA LYS A 94 5.21 23.94 -16.77
C LYS A 94 6.06 23.95 -18.06
N GLN A 95 7.27 23.37 -18.02
CA GLN A 95 8.18 23.29 -19.16
C GLN A 95 8.03 21.99 -19.96
N LEU A 96 7.27 21.00 -19.42
CA LEU A 96 7.19 19.67 -20.01
C LEU A 96 6.14 19.58 -21.11
N LYS A 97 6.46 18.81 -22.14
CA LYS A 97 5.57 18.38 -23.22
C LYS A 97 5.24 16.90 -23.05
N LYS A 98 4.13 16.47 -23.64
CA LYS A 98 3.81 15.03 -23.70
C LYS A 98 4.99 14.25 -24.27
N GLY A 99 5.47 13.26 -23.54
CA GLY A 99 6.61 12.44 -23.88
C GLY A 99 7.92 12.85 -23.21
N ASP A 100 8.01 14.01 -22.59
CA ASP A 100 9.20 14.41 -21.83
C ASP A 100 9.38 13.60 -20.56
N SER A 101 10.62 13.54 -20.11
CA SER A 101 10.95 13.00 -18.79
C SER A 101 11.72 14.04 -17.98
N VAL A 102 11.59 13.96 -16.66
CA VAL A 102 12.38 14.75 -15.73
C VAL A 102 12.97 13.84 -14.66
N SER A 103 14.24 14.06 -14.36
CA SER A 103 14.91 13.43 -13.22
C SER A 103 15.19 14.51 -12.19
N THR A 104 14.72 14.30 -10.97
CA THR A 104 15.03 15.17 -9.83
C THR A 104 15.97 14.46 -8.86
N LYS A 105 16.78 15.25 -8.15
CA LYS A 105 17.70 14.79 -7.11
C LYS A 105 17.56 15.73 -5.93
N THR A 106 17.13 15.21 -4.77
CA THR A 106 16.91 15.98 -3.56
C THR A 106 17.68 15.36 -2.40
N LEU A 107 18.44 16.19 -1.66
CA LEU A 107 19.14 15.74 -0.46
C LEU A 107 18.13 15.49 0.66
N VAL A 108 18.20 14.35 1.32
CA VAL A 108 17.30 13.99 2.44
C VAL A 108 17.31 15.06 3.52
N ASP A 109 18.49 15.58 3.89
CA ASP A 109 18.63 16.67 4.86
C ASP A 109 17.82 17.92 4.52
N SER A 110 17.69 18.23 3.23
CA SER A 110 16.92 19.40 2.76
C SER A 110 15.42 19.23 2.97
N LEU A 111 14.91 17.99 2.80
CA LEU A 111 13.48 17.68 2.97
C LEU A 111 13.04 17.80 4.42
N PHE A 112 13.90 17.39 5.36
CA PHE A 112 13.60 17.39 6.78
C PHE A 112 14.27 18.55 7.56
N LYS A 113 14.75 19.58 6.83
CA LYS A 113 15.43 20.74 7.45
C LYS A 113 14.60 21.45 8.51
N LYS A 114 13.27 21.58 8.28
CA LYS A 114 12.36 22.27 9.21
C LYS A 114 11.84 21.36 10.33
N GLN A 115 11.85 20.06 10.14
CA GLN A 115 11.29 19.05 11.06
C GLN A 115 12.16 17.79 11.04
N PRO A 116 13.38 17.84 11.59
CA PRO A 116 14.32 16.71 11.56
C PRO A 116 13.80 15.44 12.24
N GLU A 117 12.91 15.60 13.23
CA GLU A 117 12.27 14.52 13.98
C GLU A 117 11.28 13.70 13.14
N GLN A 118 10.79 14.25 12.04
CA GLN A 118 9.90 13.54 11.10
C GLN A 118 10.65 12.68 10.07
N MET A 119 11.99 12.72 10.10
CA MET A 119 12.78 11.89 9.18
C MET A 119 12.59 10.39 9.52
N PRO A 120 12.11 9.57 8.57
CA PRO A 120 11.92 8.15 8.81
C PRO A 120 13.22 7.44 9.22
N PRO A 121 13.18 6.44 10.12
CA PRO A 121 14.38 5.77 10.64
C PRO A 121 15.26 5.09 9.57
N PHE A 122 14.67 4.73 8.43
CA PHE A 122 15.38 4.12 7.31
C PHE A 122 16.11 5.13 6.42
N MET A 123 15.82 6.43 6.54
CA MET A 123 16.53 7.51 5.85
C MET A 123 17.66 8.04 6.72
N LYS A 124 18.77 8.42 6.05
CA LYS A 124 19.95 8.96 6.75
C LYS A 124 20.39 10.27 6.11
N LYS A 125 21.02 11.12 6.92
CA LYS A 125 21.67 12.35 6.45
C LYS A 125 22.69 12.02 5.35
N GLY A 126 22.79 12.89 4.37
CA GLY A 126 23.71 12.74 3.24
C GLY A 126 23.19 11.83 2.10
N GLN A 127 22.06 11.13 2.29
CA GLN A 127 21.43 10.38 1.22
C GLN A 127 20.65 11.30 0.27
N PHE A 128 20.40 10.81 -0.94
CA PHE A 128 19.60 11.51 -1.94
C PHE A 128 18.36 10.69 -2.30
N ILE A 129 17.26 11.39 -2.55
CA ILE A 129 16.11 10.84 -3.25
C ILE A 129 16.19 11.27 -4.71
N TYR A 130 16.23 10.28 -5.60
CA TYR A 130 16.12 10.46 -7.04
C TYR A 130 14.68 10.15 -7.45
N THR A 131 14.00 11.07 -8.14
CA THR A 131 12.68 10.80 -8.69
C THR A 131 12.73 11.00 -10.21
N ASN A 132 12.50 9.90 -10.93
CA ASN A 132 12.40 9.89 -12.38
C ASN A 132 10.92 9.91 -12.77
N ILE A 133 10.50 10.93 -13.52
CA ILE A 133 9.11 11.15 -13.90
C ILE A 133 9.04 11.18 -15.43
N LYS A 134 8.05 10.45 -15.99
CA LYS A 134 7.70 10.48 -17.41
C LYS A 134 6.32 11.08 -17.58
N LEU A 135 6.18 12.17 -18.33
CA LEU A 135 4.89 12.71 -18.72
C LEU A 135 4.36 11.90 -19.92
N VAL A 136 3.40 11.05 -19.64
CA VAL A 136 2.84 10.10 -20.63
C VAL A 136 1.82 10.78 -21.52
N ASN A 137 0.90 11.56 -20.89
CA ASN A 137 -0.18 12.23 -21.61
C ASN A 137 -0.60 13.52 -20.90
N ILE A 138 -1.36 14.35 -21.63
CA ILE A 138 -1.98 15.58 -21.11
C ILE A 138 -3.45 15.53 -21.52
N TYR A 139 -4.36 15.65 -20.54
CA TYR A 139 -5.79 15.71 -20.73
C TYR A 139 -6.28 17.13 -20.53
N LYS A 140 -7.22 17.58 -21.35
CA LYS A 140 -7.72 18.96 -21.31
C LYS A 140 -8.85 19.15 -20.30
N THR A 141 -9.62 18.10 -20.03
CA THR A 141 -10.79 18.16 -19.15
C THR A 141 -10.72 17.11 -18.05
N GLN A 142 -11.47 17.35 -16.97
CA GLN A 142 -11.64 16.39 -15.86
C GLN A 142 -12.26 15.07 -16.37
N GLU A 143 -13.23 15.15 -17.28
CA GLU A 143 -13.89 13.97 -17.84
C GLU A 143 -12.92 13.06 -18.61
N GLU A 144 -12.05 13.65 -19.45
CA GLU A 144 -10.98 12.89 -20.14
C GLU A 144 -10.03 12.22 -19.15
N ALA A 145 -9.64 12.94 -18.09
CA ALA A 145 -8.76 12.46 -17.06
C ALA A 145 -9.39 11.30 -16.26
N ASP A 146 -10.67 11.41 -15.90
CA ASP A 146 -11.40 10.39 -15.16
C ASP A 146 -11.59 9.11 -15.99
N LYS A 147 -11.94 9.26 -17.26
CA LYS A 147 -12.04 8.14 -18.21
C LYS A 147 -10.70 7.41 -18.37
N ALA A 148 -9.60 8.16 -18.49
CA ALA A 148 -8.27 7.58 -18.58
C ALA A 148 -7.86 6.88 -17.28
N ARG A 149 -8.20 7.46 -16.10
CA ARG A 149 -7.96 6.86 -14.79
C ARG A 149 -8.69 5.51 -14.67
N GLN A 150 -9.96 5.47 -15.02
CA GLN A 150 -10.74 4.23 -15.00
C GLN A 150 -10.16 3.16 -15.93
N ALA A 151 -9.79 3.55 -17.16
CA ALA A 151 -9.16 2.64 -18.12
C ALA A 151 -7.81 2.12 -17.61
N GLY A 152 -6.99 3.00 -17.02
CA GLY A 152 -5.70 2.63 -16.41
C GLY A 152 -5.85 1.66 -15.25
N MET A 153 -6.83 1.88 -14.37
CA MET A 153 -7.13 0.98 -13.25
C MET A 153 -7.58 -0.39 -13.75
N ALA A 154 -8.51 -0.44 -14.71
CA ALA A 154 -8.97 -1.70 -15.31
C ALA A 154 -7.84 -2.49 -15.98
N ALA A 155 -6.95 -1.80 -16.71
CA ALA A 155 -5.78 -2.42 -17.33
C ALA A 155 -4.79 -2.97 -16.29
N ALA A 156 -4.55 -2.22 -15.20
CA ALA A 156 -3.70 -2.65 -14.10
C ALA A 156 -4.26 -3.88 -13.38
N GLU A 157 -5.57 -3.89 -13.13
CA GLU A 157 -6.27 -5.04 -12.53
C GLU A 157 -6.17 -6.29 -13.42
N ALA A 158 -6.43 -6.14 -14.71
CA ALA A 158 -6.29 -7.24 -15.67
C ALA A 158 -4.85 -7.79 -15.72
N ALA A 159 -3.85 -6.91 -15.75
CA ALA A 159 -2.44 -7.30 -15.72
C ALA A 159 -2.05 -7.98 -14.41
N ALA A 160 -2.56 -7.48 -13.27
CA ALA A 160 -2.33 -8.09 -11.96
C ALA A 160 -2.96 -9.50 -11.89
N LYS A 161 -4.17 -9.67 -12.43
CA LYS A 161 -4.84 -10.97 -12.51
C LYS A 161 -4.03 -11.98 -13.34
N ILE A 162 -3.54 -11.59 -14.52
CA ILE A 162 -2.70 -12.46 -15.36
C ILE A 162 -1.45 -12.93 -14.61
N LYS A 163 -0.78 -12.01 -13.90
CA LYS A 163 0.39 -12.35 -13.07
C LYS A 163 0.03 -13.28 -11.91
N ALA A 164 -1.07 -13.02 -11.23
CA ALA A 164 -1.56 -13.86 -10.15
C ALA A 164 -1.89 -15.28 -10.64
N ASP A 165 -2.61 -15.41 -11.75
CA ASP A 165 -2.96 -16.70 -12.36
C ASP A 165 -1.69 -17.49 -12.80
N ALA A 166 -0.67 -16.80 -13.29
CA ALA A 166 0.62 -17.42 -13.62
C ALA A 166 1.34 -17.95 -12.36
N LEU A 167 1.38 -17.16 -11.28
CA LEU A 167 1.94 -17.58 -10.00
C LEU A 167 1.18 -18.77 -9.42
N VAL A 168 -0.16 -18.78 -9.47
CA VAL A 168 -0.96 -19.91 -8.99
C VAL A 168 -0.56 -21.21 -9.70
N LYS A 169 -0.34 -21.18 -11.02
CA LYS A 169 0.08 -22.36 -11.80
C LYS A 169 1.49 -22.84 -11.43
N GLU A 170 2.41 -21.93 -11.12
CA GLU A 170 3.76 -22.25 -10.67
C GLU A 170 3.74 -22.84 -9.26
N ASP A 171 3.03 -22.17 -8.35
CA ASP A 171 2.90 -22.55 -6.95
C ASP A 171 2.17 -23.87 -6.75
N ASP A 172 1.28 -24.23 -7.66
CA ASP A 172 0.52 -25.49 -7.63
C ASP A 172 1.44 -26.71 -7.55
N LYS A 173 2.55 -26.70 -8.30
CA LYS A 173 3.55 -27.77 -8.28
C LYS A 173 4.21 -27.88 -6.91
N THR A 174 4.57 -26.73 -6.32
CA THR A 174 5.21 -26.64 -5.01
C THR A 174 4.26 -27.13 -3.91
N LEU A 175 3.01 -26.67 -3.95
CA LEU A 175 1.99 -27.09 -2.98
C LEU A 175 1.64 -28.56 -3.10
N ALA A 176 1.45 -29.10 -4.31
CA ALA A 176 1.17 -30.52 -4.53
C ALA A 176 2.31 -31.39 -4.00
N ALA A 177 3.58 -31.01 -4.25
CA ALA A 177 4.74 -31.70 -3.72
C ALA A 177 4.82 -31.64 -2.18
N TYR A 178 4.51 -30.47 -1.58
CA TYR A 178 4.45 -30.29 -0.13
C TYR A 178 3.37 -31.19 0.50
N LEU A 179 2.17 -31.20 -0.07
CA LEU A 179 1.06 -32.03 0.41
C LEU A 179 1.40 -33.53 0.33
N ALA A 180 1.96 -33.98 -0.79
CA ALA A 180 2.39 -35.36 -0.98
C ALA A 180 3.48 -35.78 0.01
N LYS A 181 4.52 -34.94 0.17
CA LYS A 181 5.64 -35.21 1.11
C LYS A 181 5.16 -35.35 2.54
N ASN A 182 4.13 -34.60 2.94
CA ASN A 182 3.61 -34.60 4.30
C ASN A 182 2.39 -35.51 4.50
N ASN A 183 2.02 -36.32 3.49
CA ASN A 183 0.85 -37.22 3.50
C ASN A 183 -0.46 -36.47 3.81
N ILE A 184 -0.62 -35.24 3.31
CA ILE A 184 -1.77 -34.39 3.55
C ILE A 184 -2.82 -34.64 2.47
N LYS A 185 -4.02 -35.03 2.86
CA LYS A 185 -5.19 -35.14 1.96
C LYS A 185 -5.94 -33.79 2.01
N ALA A 186 -5.92 -33.08 0.91
CA ALA A 186 -6.59 -31.79 0.76
C ALA A 186 -7.36 -31.75 -0.57
N THR A 187 -8.49 -31.03 -0.56
CA THR A 187 -9.31 -30.78 -1.76
C THR A 187 -8.94 -29.41 -2.31
N LYS A 188 -8.73 -29.32 -3.62
CA LYS A 188 -8.38 -28.08 -4.31
C LYS A 188 -9.64 -27.28 -4.65
N SER A 189 -9.66 -25.99 -4.32
CA SER A 189 -10.72 -25.07 -4.75
C SER A 189 -10.59 -24.72 -6.24
N GLU A 190 -11.63 -24.13 -6.80
CA GLU A 190 -11.67 -23.71 -8.21
C GLU A 190 -10.50 -22.79 -8.59
N LYS A 191 -10.11 -21.85 -7.70
CA LYS A 191 -9.01 -20.92 -7.97
C LYS A 191 -7.62 -21.40 -7.53
N GLY A 192 -7.52 -22.56 -6.85
CA GLY A 192 -6.24 -23.18 -6.57
C GLY A 192 -5.81 -23.24 -5.10
N THR A 193 -6.63 -22.79 -4.15
CA THR A 193 -6.40 -23.02 -2.71
C THR A 193 -6.67 -24.49 -2.37
N TYR A 194 -5.76 -25.16 -1.69
CA TYR A 194 -6.01 -26.49 -1.15
C TYR A 194 -6.53 -26.41 0.27
N VAL A 195 -7.56 -27.19 0.58
CA VAL A 195 -8.23 -27.23 1.90
C VAL A 195 -8.22 -28.64 2.47
N GLN A 196 -7.65 -28.77 3.64
CA GLN A 196 -7.72 -29.97 4.48
C GLN A 196 -8.72 -29.74 5.58
N ILE A 197 -9.81 -30.50 5.61
CA ILE A 197 -10.76 -30.47 6.71
C ILE A 197 -10.23 -31.40 7.82
N ILE A 198 -9.98 -30.85 9.01
CA ILE A 198 -9.56 -31.57 10.21
C ILE A 198 -10.80 -32.02 11.01
N GLN A 199 -11.76 -31.10 11.13
CA GLN A 199 -13.04 -31.34 11.78
C GLN A 199 -14.13 -30.73 10.91
N ALA A 200 -15.09 -31.54 10.51
CA ALA A 200 -16.24 -31.07 9.74
C ALA A 200 -17.12 -30.16 10.63
N GLY A 201 -17.66 -29.12 10.02
CA GLY A 201 -18.71 -28.28 10.61
C GLY A 201 -20.09 -28.79 10.28
N THR A 202 -21.09 -27.96 10.51
CA THR A 202 -22.52 -28.26 10.27
C THR A 202 -23.20 -27.12 9.51
N GLY A 203 -24.31 -27.41 8.85
CA GLY A 203 -25.11 -26.43 8.12
C GLY A 203 -24.66 -26.28 6.66
N ALA A 204 -25.03 -25.15 6.06
CA ALA A 204 -24.69 -24.84 4.68
C ALA A 204 -23.20 -24.47 4.52
N MET A 205 -22.66 -24.73 3.32
CA MET A 205 -21.34 -24.19 2.93
C MET A 205 -21.38 -22.67 2.93
N LEU A 206 -20.24 -22.05 3.30
CA LEU A 206 -20.12 -20.60 3.24
C LEU A 206 -20.16 -20.10 1.80
N ASP A 207 -20.81 -18.96 1.59
CA ASP A 207 -20.91 -18.31 0.29
C ASP A 207 -20.46 -16.82 0.37
N THR A 208 -20.63 -16.09 -0.71
CA THR A 208 -20.26 -14.68 -0.80
C THR A 208 -21.33 -13.71 -0.26
N ASN A 209 -22.36 -14.21 0.46
CA ASN A 209 -23.44 -13.39 1.02
C ASN A 209 -23.35 -13.27 2.54
N VAL A 210 -22.31 -13.85 3.16
CA VAL A 210 -22.16 -13.92 4.60
C VAL A 210 -20.89 -13.23 5.09
N VAL A 211 -20.91 -12.90 6.37
CA VAL A 211 -19.75 -12.45 7.14
C VAL A 211 -19.47 -13.51 8.19
N VAL A 212 -18.21 -13.91 8.34
CA VAL A 212 -17.83 -15.00 9.23
C VAL A 212 -16.85 -14.52 10.30
N LYS A 213 -16.94 -15.12 11.48
CA LYS A 213 -15.93 -14.96 12.54
C LYS A 213 -15.06 -16.20 12.58
N ILE A 214 -13.73 -15.99 12.53
CA ILE A 214 -12.76 -17.08 12.49
C ILE A 214 -11.66 -16.89 13.54
N TRP A 215 -11.20 -18.02 14.10
CA TRP A 215 -9.85 -18.12 14.65
C TRP A 215 -8.90 -18.53 13.55
N TYR A 216 -7.69 -17.97 13.54
CA TYR A 216 -6.69 -18.37 12.56
C TYR A 216 -5.25 -18.26 13.07
N THR A 217 -4.37 -19.02 12.43
CA THR A 217 -2.92 -18.87 12.52
C THR A 217 -2.32 -18.99 11.12
N GLY A 218 -1.64 -17.94 10.67
CA GLY A 218 -0.95 -17.86 9.40
C GLY A 218 0.52 -18.24 9.51
N LYS A 219 0.98 -19.14 8.62
CA LYS A 219 2.36 -19.67 8.58
C LYS A 219 2.88 -19.68 7.16
N THR A 220 4.19 -19.56 6.99
CA THR A 220 4.88 -19.94 5.76
C THR A 220 5.06 -21.45 5.67
N LEU A 221 5.42 -22.01 4.51
CA LEU A 221 5.54 -23.47 4.34
C LEU A 221 6.63 -24.11 5.23
N ASP A 222 7.60 -23.33 5.69
CA ASP A 222 8.62 -23.76 6.66
C ASP A 222 8.12 -23.76 8.11
N GLY A 223 6.86 -23.35 8.33
CA GLY A 223 6.20 -23.36 9.64
C GLY A 223 6.37 -22.08 10.48
N LYS A 224 7.06 -21.05 9.96
CA LYS A 224 7.19 -19.75 10.65
C LYS A 224 5.84 -19.07 10.74
N ILE A 225 5.39 -18.79 11.97
CA ILE A 225 4.14 -18.05 12.22
C ILE A 225 4.40 -16.56 11.96
N PHE A 226 3.64 -15.96 11.04
CA PHE A 226 3.69 -14.53 10.76
C PHE A 226 2.51 -13.74 11.36
N ASP A 227 1.37 -14.38 11.56
CA ASP A 227 0.16 -13.75 12.10
C ASP A 227 -0.73 -14.77 12.80
N SER A 228 -1.44 -14.37 13.88
CA SER A 228 -2.38 -15.24 14.60
C SER A 228 -3.29 -14.41 15.49
N ASN A 229 -4.54 -14.82 15.62
CA ASN A 229 -5.45 -14.30 16.63
C ASN A 229 -5.74 -15.31 17.76
N THR A 230 -5.00 -16.41 17.78
CA THR A 230 -5.01 -17.42 18.85
C THR A 230 -3.74 -17.41 19.70
N ASP A 231 -2.74 -16.59 19.33
CA ASP A 231 -1.48 -16.45 20.06
C ASP A 231 -1.36 -15.02 20.61
N PRO A 232 -1.38 -14.82 21.94
CA PRO A 232 -1.28 -13.50 22.57
C PRO A 232 0.00 -12.75 22.20
N ALA A 233 1.07 -13.46 21.83
CA ALA A 233 2.33 -12.84 21.41
C ALA A 233 2.25 -12.23 20.00
N LYS A 234 1.22 -12.55 19.22
CA LYS A 234 1.04 -12.10 17.84
C LYS A 234 -0.06 -11.06 17.65
N GLY A 235 -0.92 -10.84 18.65
CA GLY A 235 -1.99 -9.85 18.53
C GLY A 235 -3.09 -10.00 19.57
N LYS A 236 -4.26 -9.44 19.26
CA LYS A 236 -5.45 -9.57 20.11
C LYS A 236 -6.07 -10.94 19.96
N MET A 237 -6.44 -11.52 21.09
CA MET A 237 -7.18 -12.80 21.18
C MET A 237 -8.68 -12.59 20.90
N ASP A 238 -9.01 -12.09 19.71
CA ASP A 238 -10.40 -11.86 19.27
C ASP A 238 -10.63 -12.53 17.91
N PRO A 239 -11.80 -13.17 17.67
CA PRO A 239 -12.10 -13.73 16.35
C PRO A 239 -12.08 -12.66 15.27
N LEU A 240 -11.38 -12.95 14.17
CA LEU A 240 -11.37 -12.07 13.01
C LEU A 240 -12.72 -12.11 12.30
N THR A 241 -13.31 -10.94 12.09
CA THR A 241 -14.50 -10.80 11.25
C THR A 241 -14.07 -10.70 9.79
N VAL A 242 -14.44 -11.68 8.98
CA VAL A 242 -14.12 -11.79 7.56
C VAL A 242 -15.37 -11.49 6.73
N ASN A 243 -15.29 -10.44 5.97
CA ASN A 243 -16.33 -10.05 5.03
C ASN A 243 -16.18 -10.84 3.72
N LEU A 244 -17.06 -11.81 3.47
CA LEU A 244 -17.12 -12.54 2.20
C LEU A 244 -18.05 -11.87 1.18
N THR A 245 -18.75 -10.79 1.57
CA THR A 245 -19.64 -10.04 0.68
C THR A 245 -18.86 -9.03 -0.15
N ASN A 246 -19.48 -8.51 -1.20
CA ASN A 246 -18.89 -7.41 -1.98
C ASN A 246 -19.17 -6.02 -1.37
N ASP A 247 -19.70 -5.96 -0.15
CA ASP A 247 -20.08 -4.71 0.52
C ASP A 247 -18.95 -4.20 1.41
N MET A 248 -18.16 -3.28 0.90
CA MET A 248 -17.03 -2.68 1.61
C MET A 248 -17.41 -1.88 2.87
N SER A 249 -18.71 -1.57 3.08
CA SER A 249 -19.19 -0.89 4.29
C SER A 249 -19.16 -1.78 5.54
N ILE A 250 -19.05 -3.10 5.37
CA ILE A 250 -19.04 -4.09 6.47
C ILE A 250 -17.62 -4.30 7.02
N GLY A 251 -16.60 -3.87 6.32
CA GLY A 251 -15.22 -4.04 6.70
C GLY A 251 -14.35 -4.56 5.55
N ASN A 252 -13.06 -4.70 5.83
CA ASN A 252 -12.09 -5.14 4.82
C ASN A 252 -12.25 -6.63 4.51
N GLY A 253 -11.96 -6.98 3.25
CA GLY A 253 -11.81 -8.36 2.84
C GLY A 253 -10.48 -8.97 3.32
N VAL A 254 -10.33 -10.26 3.05
CA VAL A 254 -9.09 -11.01 3.26
C VAL A 254 -8.49 -11.40 1.90
N ILE A 255 -7.29 -12.00 1.89
CA ILE A 255 -6.67 -12.51 0.65
C ILE A 255 -7.59 -13.50 -0.08
N THR A 256 -7.54 -13.46 -1.42
CA THR A 256 -8.42 -14.27 -2.28
C THR A 256 -8.37 -15.76 -1.92
N GLY A 257 -7.19 -16.28 -1.61
CA GLY A 257 -7.03 -17.69 -1.25
C GLY A 257 -7.76 -18.08 0.04
N MET A 258 -7.89 -17.16 1.00
CA MET A 258 -8.68 -17.41 2.23
C MET A 258 -10.19 -17.41 1.92
N VAL A 259 -10.66 -16.49 1.08
CA VAL A 259 -12.06 -16.49 0.61
C VAL A 259 -12.41 -17.83 -0.05
N GLU A 260 -11.56 -18.29 -0.98
CA GLU A 260 -11.77 -19.55 -1.67
C GLU A 260 -11.76 -20.77 -0.74
N GLY A 261 -10.87 -20.76 0.26
CA GLY A 261 -10.82 -21.82 1.27
C GLY A 261 -12.03 -21.82 2.21
N LEU A 262 -12.47 -20.63 2.64
CA LEU A 262 -13.67 -20.51 3.52
C LEU A 262 -14.94 -21.01 2.82
N LYS A 263 -15.11 -20.78 1.52
CA LYS A 263 -16.25 -21.30 0.74
C LYS A 263 -16.34 -22.83 0.74
N MET A 264 -15.28 -23.53 1.09
CA MET A 264 -15.25 -25.00 1.24
C MET A 264 -15.48 -25.43 2.70
N MET A 265 -15.93 -24.53 3.58
CA MET A 265 -16.16 -24.77 5.00
C MET A 265 -17.60 -24.47 5.41
N GLN A 266 -17.95 -24.93 6.59
CA GLN A 266 -19.25 -24.73 7.27
C GLN A 266 -19.01 -24.15 8.67
N LYS A 267 -20.04 -23.72 9.37
CA LYS A 267 -19.92 -23.30 10.78
C LYS A 267 -19.36 -24.45 11.64
N GLY A 268 -18.37 -24.16 12.46
CA GLY A 268 -17.68 -25.12 13.32
C GLY A 268 -16.58 -25.92 12.62
N THR A 269 -16.33 -25.70 11.32
CA THR A 269 -15.23 -26.38 10.62
C THR A 269 -13.89 -25.94 11.19
N LYS A 270 -13.00 -26.93 11.46
CA LYS A 270 -11.58 -26.69 11.65
C LYS A 270 -10.83 -27.26 10.46
N GLY A 271 -9.93 -26.49 9.88
CA GLY A 271 -9.19 -26.92 8.69
C GLY A 271 -7.89 -26.16 8.49
N LYS A 272 -7.15 -26.61 7.49
CA LYS A 272 -5.95 -25.94 7.02
C LYS A 272 -6.11 -25.60 5.54
N MET A 273 -5.75 -24.38 5.20
CA MET A 273 -5.71 -23.87 3.83
C MET A 273 -4.27 -23.74 3.40
N TYR A 274 -3.91 -24.28 2.26
CA TYR A 274 -2.61 -24.11 1.61
C TYR A 274 -2.83 -23.22 0.41
N ILE A 275 -2.37 -21.99 0.51
CA ILE A 275 -2.72 -20.89 -0.38
C ILE A 275 -1.53 -20.56 -1.27
N PRO A 276 -1.67 -20.63 -2.60
CA PRO A 276 -0.63 -20.21 -3.52
C PRO A 276 -0.38 -18.70 -3.41
N SER A 277 0.87 -18.29 -3.61
CA SER A 277 1.29 -16.89 -3.48
C SER A 277 0.47 -15.95 -4.34
N GLY A 278 0.06 -16.38 -5.55
CA GLY A 278 -0.78 -15.61 -6.45
C GLY A 278 -2.19 -15.30 -5.91
N LEU A 279 -2.68 -16.06 -4.95
CA LEU A 279 -3.95 -15.79 -4.24
C LEU A 279 -3.72 -15.17 -2.85
N ALA A 280 -2.48 -14.80 -2.51
CA ALA A 280 -2.07 -14.18 -1.28
C ALA A 280 -1.37 -12.83 -1.54
N TYR A 281 -0.08 -12.73 -1.27
CA TYR A 281 0.68 -11.48 -1.39
C TYR A 281 1.56 -11.40 -2.63
N GLY A 282 1.58 -12.44 -3.47
CA GLY A 282 2.25 -12.49 -4.77
C GLY A 282 3.73 -12.15 -4.74
N ALA A 283 4.20 -11.57 -5.84
CA ALA A 283 5.61 -11.19 -6.03
C ALA A 283 6.09 -10.06 -5.10
N ARG A 284 5.18 -9.39 -4.39
CA ARG A 284 5.56 -8.32 -3.43
C ARG A 284 5.89 -8.88 -2.05
N GLY A 285 5.23 -9.96 -1.62
CA GLY A 285 5.26 -10.40 -0.23
C GLY A 285 4.56 -9.41 0.69
N ALA A 286 4.75 -9.53 2.01
CA ALA A 286 4.22 -8.61 3.00
C ALA A 286 5.16 -8.48 4.21
N GLY A 287 5.60 -7.26 4.48
CA GLY A 287 6.51 -6.98 5.59
C GLY A 287 7.82 -7.76 5.52
N ALA A 288 8.40 -8.03 6.69
CA ALA A 288 9.64 -8.82 6.83
C ALA A 288 9.38 -10.33 6.96
N ASP A 289 8.12 -10.72 7.24
CA ASP A 289 7.77 -12.09 7.61
C ASP A 289 7.21 -12.92 6.45
N ILE A 290 6.72 -12.27 5.39
CA ILE A 290 6.18 -12.94 4.20
C ILE A 290 7.02 -12.53 3.00
N PRO A 291 7.99 -13.37 2.58
CA PRO A 291 8.83 -13.06 1.42
C PRO A 291 8.03 -13.06 0.11
N PRO A 292 8.57 -12.45 -0.96
CA PRO A 292 8.01 -12.54 -2.30
C PRO A 292 7.74 -14.00 -2.72
N ASN A 293 6.59 -14.22 -3.36
CA ASN A 293 6.14 -15.53 -3.87
C ASN A 293 6.01 -16.62 -2.78
N ALA A 294 5.71 -16.22 -1.54
CA ALA A 294 5.52 -17.17 -0.47
C ALA A 294 4.15 -17.83 -0.55
N ASN A 295 4.13 -19.14 -0.63
CA ASN A 295 2.95 -19.96 -0.37
C ASN A 295 2.67 -19.99 1.12
N LEU A 296 1.39 -19.93 1.52
CA LEU A 296 1.00 -19.77 2.90
C LEU A 296 0.14 -20.93 3.40
N ILE A 297 0.22 -21.18 4.70
CA ILE A 297 -0.68 -22.09 5.42
C ILE A 297 -1.50 -21.27 6.40
N PHE A 298 -2.83 -21.40 6.34
CA PHE A 298 -3.71 -20.87 7.38
C PHE A 298 -4.43 -22.01 8.07
N GLU A 299 -4.21 -22.14 9.36
CA GLU A 299 -5.04 -22.97 10.24
C GLU A 299 -6.24 -22.13 10.65
N VAL A 300 -7.46 -22.63 10.40
CA VAL A 300 -8.68 -21.83 10.56
C VAL A 300 -9.74 -22.63 11.31
N GLU A 301 -10.47 -21.94 12.20
CA GLU A 301 -11.69 -22.42 12.82
C GLU A 301 -12.82 -21.43 12.56
N VAL A 302 -13.91 -21.89 11.94
CA VAL A 302 -15.11 -21.07 11.66
C VAL A 302 -15.99 -21.03 12.88
N MET A 303 -16.04 -19.90 13.57
CA MET A 303 -16.75 -19.74 14.84
C MET A 303 -18.22 -19.40 14.64
N ASP A 304 -18.50 -18.42 13.80
CA ASP A 304 -19.84 -17.91 13.61
C ASP A 304 -20.06 -17.37 12.19
N ILE A 305 -21.33 -17.34 11.81
CA ILE A 305 -21.78 -16.84 10.51
C ILE A 305 -22.87 -15.80 10.76
N MET A 306 -22.74 -14.66 10.13
CA MET A 306 -23.70 -13.55 10.22
C MET A 306 -24.22 -13.22 8.83
N SER A 307 -25.52 -12.87 8.75
CA SER A 307 -26.04 -12.26 7.51
C SER A 307 -25.42 -10.89 7.29
N LYS A 308 -25.53 -10.39 6.07
CA LYS A 308 -25.07 -9.05 5.69
C LYS A 308 -25.71 -7.97 6.58
N GLU A 309 -26.99 -8.10 6.88
CA GLU A 309 -27.76 -7.17 7.70
C GLU A 309 -27.28 -7.18 9.17
N GLN A 310 -27.06 -8.38 9.73
CA GLN A 310 -26.50 -8.52 11.07
C GLN A 310 -25.10 -7.92 11.15
N ALA A 311 -24.25 -8.18 10.17
CA ALA A 311 -22.89 -7.64 10.12
C ALA A 311 -22.87 -6.10 10.02
N LYS A 312 -23.80 -5.51 9.26
CA LYS A 312 -23.96 -4.04 9.19
C LYS A 312 -24.39 -3.46 10.54
N ALA A 313 -25.34 -4.10 11.21
CA ALA A 313 -25.80 -3.67 12.52
C ALA A 313 -24.64 -3.73 13.54
N ASP A 314 -23.88 -4.84 13.56
CA ASP A 314 -22.71 -4.99 14.42
C ASP A 314 -21.63 -3.94 14.12
N ALA A 315 -21.32 -3.69 12.84
CA ALA A 315 -20.35 -2.67 12.42
C ALA A 315 -20.76 -1.26 12.91
N LEU A 316 -22.05 -0.93 12.83
CA LEU A 316 -22.58 0.35 13.32
C LEU A 316 -22.44 0.48 14.84
N VAL A 317 -22.72 -0.60 15.57
CA VAL A 317 -22.54 -0.63 17.04
C VAL A 317 -21.07 -0.45 17.42
N GLN A 318 -20.17 -1.14 16.74
CA GLN A 318 -18.73 -1.00 16.98
C GLN A 318 -18.22 0.41 16.64
N GLN A 319 -18.69 1.00 15.54
CA GLN A 319 -18.35 2.37 15.18
C GLN A 319 -18.80 3.37 16.24
N LYS A 320 -20.02 3.23 16.76
CA LYS A 320 -20.53 4.07 17.85
C LYS A 320 -19.66 3.93 19.12
N LYS A 321 -19.33 2.69 19.51
CA LYS A 321 -18.46 2.43 20.67
C LYS A 321 -17.08 3.07 20.49
N MET A 322 -16.45 2.93 19.32
CA MET A 322 -15.17 3.57 19.04
C MET A 322 -15.25 5.09 19.12
N MET A 323 -16.31 5.69 18.57
CA MET A 323 -16.54 7.12 18.65
C MET A 323 -16.72 7.61 20.09
N GLU A 324 -17.45 6.87 20.90
CA GLU A 324 -17.62 7.15 22.34
C GLU A 324 -16.29 7.04 23.10
N GLN A 325 -15.53 5.99 22.85
CA GLN A 325 -14.19 5.82 23.44
C GLN A 325 -13.24 6.94 23.03
N GLN A 326 -13.26 7.33 21.75
CA GLN A 326 -12.45 8.45 21.25
C GLN A 326 -12.84 9.76 21.94
N LYS A 327 -14.14 10.05 22.06
CA LYS A 327 -14.64 11.23 22.78
C LYS A 327 -14.22 11.20 24.28
N ALA A 328 -14.34 10.04 24.93
CA ALA A 328 -13.93 9.88 26.32
C ALA A 328 -12.41 10.10 26.49
N MET A 329 -11.61 9.60 25.57
CA MET A 329 -10.15 9.79 25.58
C MET A 329 -9.79 11.26 25.34
N GLN A 330 -10.45 11.95 24.39
CA GLN A 330 -10.26 13.38 24.18
C GLN A 330 -10.63 14.19 25.43
N ALA A 331 -11.76 13.90 26.06
CA ALA A 331 -12.17 14.56 27.30
C ALA A 331 -11.17 14.34 28.43
N GLN A 332 -10.62 13.12 28.57
CA GLN A 332 -9.54 12.86 29.55
C GLN A 332 -8.27 13.64 29.25
N GLN A 333 -7.88 13.75 27.96
CA GLN A 333 -6.73 14.55 27.54
C GLN A 333 -6.95 16.03 27.84
N GLU A 334 -8.14 16.58 27.57
CA GLU A 334 -8.49 17.98 27.88
C GLU A 334 -8.42 18.25 29.40
N ILE A 335 -8.96 17.33 30.21
CA ILE A 335 -8.89 17.44 31.68
C ILE A 335 -7.43 17.38 32.17
N ALA A 336 -6.63 16.47 31.63
CA ALA A 336 -5.22 16.34 31.98
C ALA A 336 -4.44 17.60 31.59
N GLN A 337 -4.70 18.11 30.38
CA GLN A 337 -4.10 19.34 29.86
C GLN A 337 -4.48 20.55 30.72
N LYS A 338 -5.76 20.68 31.08
CA LYS A 338 -6.22 21.75 31.97
C LYS A 338 -5.54 21.68 33.34
N ARG A 339 -5.47 20.48 33.96
CA ARG A 339 -4.77 20.28 35.23
C ARG A 339 -3.30 20.63 35.14
N TYR A 340 -2.63 20.26 34.05
CA TYR A 340 -1.23 20.63 33.80
C TYR A 340 -1.07 22.15 33.71
N MET A 341 -1.93 22.82 32.92
CA MET A 341 -1.90 24.29 32.78
C MET A 341 -2.18 24.99 34.10
N ASP A 342 -3.15 24.53 34.90
CA ASP A 342 -3.47 25.09 36.21
C ASP A 342 -2.29 24.92 37.19
N SER A 343 -1.61 23.78 37.14
CA SER A 343 -0.39 23.55 37.95
C SER A 343 0.79 24.44 37.52
N LEU A 344 0.96 24.59 36.20
CA LEU A 344 2.00 25.44 35.62
C LEU A 344 1.74 26.90 35.89
N GLN A 345 0.48 27.34 35.83
CA GLN A 345 0.08 28.72 36.17
C GLN A 345 0.41 29.09 37.62
N LYS A 346 0.35 28.11 38.55
CA LYS A 346 0.72 28.32 39.96
C LYS A 346 2.23 28.31 40.18
N ALA A 347 2.98 27.48 39.44
CA ALA A 347 4.42 27.28 39.60
C ALA A 347 5.26 28.29 38.80
N ASP A 348 4.86 28.59 37.55
CA ASP A 348 5.55 29.51 36.62
C ASP A 348 4.53 30.19 35.69
N PRO A 349 3.95 31.32 36.12
CA PRO A 349 2.95 32.05 35.36
C PRO A 349 3.43 32.54 33.98
N LYS A 350 4.71 32.84 33.82
CA LYS A 350 5.29 33.28 32.54
C LYS A 350 5.31 32.16 31.53
N LYS A 351 5.79 30.97 31.91
CA LYS A 351 5.85 29.79 31.09
C LYS A 351 4.43 29.30 30.71
N ALA A 352 3.47 29.42 31.62
CA ALA A 352 2.07 29.09 31.34
C ALA A 352 1.48 30.01 30.26
N ALA A 353 1.79 31.33 30.32
CA ALA A 353 1.32 32.28 29.30
C ALA A 353 1.95 32.03 27.92
N GLU A 354 3.24 31.73 27.86
CA GLU A 354 3.94 31.36 26.63
C GLU A 354 3.33 30.10 25.97
N LEU A 355 3.12 29.04 26.76
CA LEU A 355 2.55 27.79 26.28
C LEU A 355 1.13 27.97 25.76
N LYS A 356 0.30 28.77 26.46
CA LYS A 356 -1.06 29.10 26.04
C LYS A 356 -1.06 29.81 24.69
N MET A 357 -0.19 30.79 24.49
CA MET A 357 -0.05 31.51 23.24
C MET A 357 0.41 30.61 22.08
N GLN A 358 1.34 29.69 22.34
CA GLN A 358 1.77 28.71 21.34
C GLN A 358 0.63 27.75 20.92
N MET A 359 -0.18 27.30 21.88
CA MET A 359 -1.34 26.46 21.59
C MET A 359 -2.41 27.18 20.78
N GLU A 360 -2.68 28.44 21.09
CA GLU A 360 -3.63 29.29 20.34
C GLU A 360 -3.15 29.51 18.90
N GLN A 361 -1.85 29.75 18.69
CA GLN A 361 -1.26 29.87 17.35
C GLN A 361 -1.34 28.56 16.56
N GLN A 362 -1.07 27.41 17.18
CA GLN A 362 -1.22 26.12 16.52
C GLN A 362 -2.68 25.84 16.11
N MET A 363 -3.62 26.16 16.99
CA MET A 363 -5.05 25.98 16.71
C MET A 363 -5.53 26.88 15.56
N GLN A 364 -5.07 28.12 15.49
CA GLN A 364 -5.37 29.04 14.38
C GLN A 364 -4.78 28.53 13.06
N GLN A 365 -3.55 28.01 13.07
CA GLN A 365 -2.94 27.41 11.88
C GLN A 365 -3.70 26.19 11.38
N GLN A 366 -4.17 25.31 12.28
CA GLN A 366 -4.96 24.15 11.93
C GLN A 366 -6.33 24.54 11.34
N MET A 367 -7.00 25.54 11.91
CA MET A 367 -8.27 26.06 11.37
C MET A 367 -8.11 26.68 9.98
N GLN A 368 -7.03 27.42 9.74
CA GLN A 368 -6.72 27.96 8.40
C GLN A 368 -6.45 26.87 7.36
N GLN A 369 -5.77 25.79 7.74
CA GLN A 369 -5.55 24.64 6.85
C GLN A 369 -6.84 23.89 6.53
N GLN A 370 -7.80 23.81 7.45
CA GLN A 370 -9.09 23.17 7.21
C GLN A 370 -10.03 24.03 6.34
N GLN A 371 -9.90 25.36 6.37
CA GLN A 371 -10.69 26.28 5.53
C GLN A 371 -10.10 26.45 4.13
N GLY A 372 -8.80 26.24 3.93
CA GLY A 372 -8.15 26.31 2.63
C GLY A 372 -8.27 25.04 1.78
N GLY A 373 -8.91 23.99 2.29
CA GLY A 373 -9.11 22.70 1.63
C GLY A 373 -10.55 22.42 1.14
N ARG A 374 -11.39 23.48 1.02
CA ARG A 374 -12.72 23.39 0.41
C ARG A 374 -12.77 24.02 -0.97
#